data_4a552149b99ce707983805b507c10699
#
_entry.id   4a552149b99ce707983805b507c10699
#
_cell.length_a   1.000
_cell.length_b   1.000
_cell.length_c   1.000
_cell.angle_alpha   90.00
_cell.angle_beta   90.00
_cell.angle_gamma   90.00
#
_symmetry.space_group_name_H-M   'P 1'
#
loop_
_entity.id
_entity.type
_entity.pdbx_description
1 polymer ?
#
loop_
_entity_poly.entity_id
_entity_poly.type
_entity_poly.pdbx_seq_one_letter_code
_entity_poly.pdbx_strand_id
1 'polypeptide(L)'
;HGTQVSSAAAGSTKGIAKGATVIMSKITSGCTGSSSISTSVTAFNWLAANEAAGTITNWSQGFNNPGCSNPTISTSLENSIIAAHNKGIIVVVAAGNDSCNTANYSPTRIPQAFVVGATNNQLISSGKDAKASFSRTGTNISAFAPGESVALLNFNGVSVTNSGTSFSAPYIAGIFAVACQAAGTFCNTATNATTLYDAL
;
A
#
# COMPACT_ATOMS: atom_id res chain seq x y z
N HIS A 1 9.25 -2.65 10.58
CA HIS A 1 8.43 -2.75 9.38
C HIS A 1 8.28 -1.40 8.69
N GLY A 2 7.85 -0.34 9.39
CA GLY A 2 7.62 0.98 8.79
C GLY A 2 8.86 1.54 8.07
N THR A 3 10.06 1.43 8.63
CA THR A 3 11.30 1.85 7.98
C THR A 3 11.54 1.09 6.66
N GLN A 4 11.30 -0.21 6.64
CA GLN A 4 11.43 -1.02 5.43
C GLN A 4 10.44 -0.57 4.34
N VAL A 5 9.18 -0.32 4.72
CA VAL A 5 8.14 0.20 3.83
C VAL A 5 8.55 1.56 3.27
N SER A 6 8.97 2.50 4.12
CA SER A 6 9.44 3.81 3.69
C SER A 6 10.68 3.73 2.79
N SER A 7 11.58 2.76 3.05
CA SER A 7 12.76 2.57 2.19
C SER A 7 12.38 2.12 0.78
N ALA A 8 11.31 1.34 0.62
CA ALA A 8 10.81 0.94 -0.69
C ALA A 8 10.12 2.10 -1.44
N ALA A 9 9.36 2.94 -0.73
CA ALA A 9 8.67 4.08 -1.34
C ALA A 9 9.65 5.20 -1.74
N ALA A 10 10.44 5.69 -0.77
CA ALA A 10 11.18 6.96 -0.88
C ALA A 10 12.63 6.90 -0.38
N GLY A 11 13.16 5.72 -0.04
CA GLY A 11 14.54 5.59 0.41
C GLY A 11 15.55 6.05 -0.64
N SER A 12 16.59 6.79 -0.23
CA SER A 12 17.59 7.37 -1.13
C SER A 12 18.32 6.35 -2.02
N THR A 13 18.45 5.11 -1.56
CA THR A 13 19.13 4.03 -2.29
C THR A 13 18.18 3.02 -2.93
N LYS A 14 17.09 2.67 -2.25
CA LYS A 14 16.17 1.59 -2.65
C LYS A 14 14.80 2.10 -3.12
N GLY A 15 14.42 3.33 -2.76
CA GLY A 15 13.11 3.89 -3.04
C GLY A 15 12.92 4.33 -4.49
N ILE A 16 11.67 4.35 -4.91
CA ILE A 16 11.25 4.87 -6.22
C ILE A 16 11.25 6.40 -6.20
N ALA A 17 10.58 7.02 -5.23
CA ALA A 17 10.42 8.47 -5.11
C ALA A 17 11.47 9.07 -4.15
N LYS A 18 12.75 9.01 -4.54
CA LYS A 18 13.90 9.34 -3.66
C LYS A 18 13.88 10.76 -3.10
N GLY A 19 13.20 11.70 -3.75
CA GLY A 19 13.07 13.10 -3.31
C GLY A 19 11.80 13.40 -2.53
N ALA A 20 10.92 12.41 -2.31
CA ALA A 20 9.66 12.63 -1.63
C ALA A 20 9.84 12.84 -0.12
N THR A 21 9.05 13.74 0.46
CA THR A 21 8.93 13.88 1.91
C THR A 21 8.07 12.75 2.47
N VAL A 22 8.57 12.05 3.48
CA VAL A 22 7.88 10.93 4.13
C VAL A 22 7.33 11.37 5.48
N ILE A 23 6.02 11.27 5.65
CA ILE A 23 5.33 11.47 6.94
C ILE A 23 4.95 10.10 7.48
N MET A 24 5.44 9.76 8.67
CA MET A 24 5.19 8.47 9.30
C MET A 24 4.04 8.55 10.30
N SER A 25 2.95 7.84 10.00
CA SER A 25 1.86 7.63 10.96
C SER A 25 2.08 6.30 11.70
N LYS A 26 2.43 6.38 12.98
CA LYS A 26 2.60 5.20 13.82
C LYS A 26 1.24 4.70 14.31
N ILE A 27 0.74 3.63 13.72
CA ILE A 27 -0.55 3.01 14.07
C ILE A 27 -0.41 1.78 14.96
N THR A 28 0.81 1.38 15.31
CA THR A 28 1.08 0.20 16.14
C THR A 28 1.44 0.60 17.57
N SER A 29 1.02 -0.19 18.55
CA SER A 29 1.43 -0.03 19.94
C SER A 29 2.83 -0.65 20.17
N GLY A 30 3.70 0.08 20.87
CA GLY A 30 5.06 -0.39 21.19
C GLY A 30 5.86 -0.79 19.95
N CYS A 31 6.63 -1.88 20.08
CA CYS A 31 7.45 -2.49 19.02
C CYS A 31 6.88 -3.83 18.52
N THR A 32 5.69 -4.20 18.93
CA THR A 32 5.09 -5.52 18.64
C THR A 32 4.50 -5.66 17.25
N GLY A 33 4.31 -4.54 16.55
CA GLY A 33 3.69 -4.54 15.22
C GLY A 33 2.16 -4.73 15.21
N SER A 34 1.54 -4.91 16.37
CA SER A 34 0.08 -5.04 16.49
C SER A 34 -0.61 -3.70 16.43
N SER A 35 -1.71 -3.62 15.73
CA SER A 35 -2.55 -2.43 15.62
C SER A 35 -4.02 -2.82 15.67
N SER A 36 -4.87 -1.86 16.01
CA SER A 36 -6.32 -2.01 15.97
C SER A 36 -6.92 -1.36 14.72
N ILE A 37 -8.11 -1.78 14.35
CA ILE A 37 -8.90 -1.10 13.29
C ILE A 37 -9.11 0.36 13.66
N SER A 38 -9.45 0.65 14.92
CA SER A 38 -9.71 2.00 15.40
C SER A 38 -8.50 2.93 15.22
N THR A 39 -7.28 2.43 15.42
CA THR A 39 -6.06 3.22 15.21
C THR A 39 -5.88 3.58 13.74
N SER A 40 -6.16 2.65 12.83
CA SER A 40 -6.12 2.90 11.39
C SER A 40 -7.21 3.90 10.96
N VAL A 41 -8.42 3.77 11.49
CA VAL A 41 -9.52 4.74 11.27
C VAL A 41 -9.11 6.14 11.70
N THR A 42 -8.51 6.26 12.89
CA THR A 42 -8.02 7.56 13.40
C THR A 42 -6.96 8.15 12.48
N ALA A 43 -6.03 7.33 11.97
CA ALA A 43 -5.00 7.79 11.05
C ALA A 43 -5.59 8.29 9.72
N PHE A 44 -6.53 7.57 9.11
CA PHE A 44 -7.18 8.01 7.87
C PHE A 44 -8.05 9.24 8.06
N ASN A 45 -8.76 9.35 9.18
CA ASN A 45 -9.52 10.56 9.51
C ASN A 45 -8.59 11.77 9.69
N TRP A 46 -7.44 11.57 10.32
CA TRP A 46 -6.43 12.62 10.45
C TRP A 46 -5.89 13.05 9.08
N LEU A 47 -5.57 12.10 8.19
CA LEU A 47 -5.14 12.39 6.81
C LEU A 47 -6.20 13.23 6.08
N ALA A 48 -7.46 12.82 6.12
CA ALA A 48 -8.55 13.54 5.46
C ALA A 48 -8.73 14.97 6.00
N ALA A 49 -8.44 15.21 7.27
CA ALA A 49 -8.59 16.51 7.91
C ALA A 49 -7.39 17.44 7.70
N ASN A 50 -6.16 16.91 7.63
CA ASN A 50 -4.94 17.70 7.75
C ASN A 50 -4.05 17.69 6.51
N GLU A 51 -4.14 16.68 5.64
CA GLU A 51 -3.29 16.60 4.46
C GLU A 51 -3.94 17.20 3.22
N ALA A 52 -3.11 17.72 2.32
CA ALA A 52 -3.56 18.28 1.06
C ALA A 52 -3.97 17.18 0.06
N ALA A 53 -4.86 17.52 -0.86
CA ALA A 53 -5.10 16.70 -2.05
C ALA A 53 -3.79 16.50 -2.82
N GLY A 54 -3.61 15.30 -3.38
CA GLY A 54 -2.36 14.88 -4.02
C GLY A 54 -1.37 14.20 -3.06
N THR A 55 -1.63 14.23 -1.74
CA THR A 55 -0.88 13.39 -0.80
C THR A 55 -1.10 11.91 -1.12
N ILE A 56 -0.04 11.13 -1.07
CA ILE A 56 -0.09 9.69 -1.30
C ILE A 56 0.09 8.98 0.04
N THR A 57 -0.85 8.13 0.41
CA THR A 57 -0.72 7.30 1.60
C THR A 57 -0.51 5.85 1.21
N ASN A 58 0.40 5.19 1.91
CA ASN A 58 0.64 3.76 1.80
C ASN A 58 0.22 3.05 3.09
N TRP A 59 -0.74 2.14 2.99
CA TRP A 59 -1.19 1.33 4.11
C TRP A 59 -0.73 -0.13 3.92
N SER A 60 0.45 -0.44 4.45
CA SER A 60 1.06 -1.78 4.39
C SER A 60 0.72 -2.62 5.61
N GLN A 61 -0.56 -2.71 5.92
CA GLN A 61 -1.10 -3.51 7.01
C GLN A 61 -2.31 -4.30 6.51
N GLY A 62 -2.70 -5.33 7.24
CA GLY A 62 -3.86 -6.13 6.88
C GLY A 62 -4.25 -7.08 8.00
N PHE A 63 -5.39 -7.71 7.80
CA PHE A 63 -5.88 -8.76 8.67
C PHE A 63 -5.37 -10.09 8.12
N ASN A 64 -4.54 -10.77 8.90
CA ASN A 64 -4.05 -12.08 8.53
C ASN A 64 -5.13 -13.13 8.86
N ASN A 65 -5.50 -13.95 7.88
CA ASN A 65 -6.52 -14.97 8.04
C ASN A 65 -6.10 -16.28 7.35
N PRO A 66 -5.21 -17.04 7.96
CA PRO A 66 -4.80 -18.32 7.42
C PRO A 66 -6.01 -19.22 7.14
N GLY A 67 -6.06 -19.77 5.91
CA GLY A 67 -7.16 -20.66 5.49
C GLY A 67 -8.43 -19.94 5.03
N CYS A 68 -8.45 -18.61 4.98
CA CYS A 68 -9.54 -17.79 4.42
C CYS A 68 -10.93 -17.99 5.06
N SER A 69 -10.99 -18.56 6.26
CA SER A 69 -12.24 -18.98 6.91
C SER A 69 -13.05 -17.84 7.53
N ASN A 70 -12.38 -16.73 7.87
CA ASN A 70 -12.99 -15.60 8.57
C ASN A 70 -12.78 -14.28 7.82
N PRO A 71 -13.65 -13.94 6.87
CA PRO A 71 -13.61 -12.63 6.21
C PRO A 71 -13.61 -11.49 7.23
N THR A 72 -12.77 -10.49 7.03
CA THR A 72 -12.72 -9.34 7.93
C THR A 72 -13.16 -8.09 7.18
N ILE A 73 -14.37 -7.63 7.51
CA ILE A 73 -14.97 -6.44 6.94
C ILE A 73 -15.11 -5.39 8.04
N SER A 74 -14.65 -4.18 7.76
CA SER A 74 -14.78 -3.03 8.66
C SER A 74 -15.27 -1.82 7.89
N THR A 75 -16.56 -1.54 7.97
CA THR A 75 -17.19 -0.37 7.35
C THR A 75 -16.59 0.94 7.87
N SER A 76 -16.19 1.00 9.14
CA SER A 76 -15.56 2.21 9.70
C SER A 76 -14.20 2.50 9.05
N LEU A 77 -13.39 1.46 8.81
CA LEU A 77 -12.11 1.61 8.09
C LEU A 77 -12.35 2.02 6.63
N GLU A 78 -13.30 1.36 5.97
CA GLU A 78 -13.64 1.69 4.58
C GLU A 78 -14.12 3.14 4.45
N ASN A 79 -15.03 3.58 5.31
CA ASN A 79 -15.55 4.96 5.29
C ASN A 79 -14.43 6.00 5.52
N SER A 80 -13.48 5.71 6.41
CA SER A 80 -12.34 6.62 6.65
C SER A 80 -11.41 6.71 5.44
N ILE A 81 -11.20 5.61 4.72
CA ILE A 81 -10.43 5.58 3.47
C ILE A 81 -11.18 6.30 2.35
N ILE A 82 -12.49 6.08 2.21
CA ILE A 82 -13.34 6.79 1.25
C ILE A 82 -13.28 8.30 1.50
N ALA A 83 -13.34 8.73 2.76
CA ALA A 83 -13.23 10.15 3.11
C ALA A 83 -11.86 10.74 2.70
N ALA A 84 -10.77 10.02 2.94
CA ALA A 84 -9.44 10.43 2.51
C ALA A 84 -9.34 10.50 0.98
N HIS A 85 -9.83 9.49 0.27
CA HIS A 85 -9.86 9.47 -1.19
C HIS A 85 -10.68 10.63 -1.77
N ASN A 86 -11.86 10.91 -1.21
CA ASN A 86 -12.72 12.01 -1.64
C ASN A 86 -12.09 13.39 -1.41
N LYS A 87 -11.16 13.51 -0.47
CA LYS A 87 -10.33 14.70 -0.29
C LYS A 87 -9.27 14.85 -1.40
N GLY A 88 -9.05 13.84 -2.23
CA GLY A 88 -8.01 13.80 -3.25
C GLY A 88 -6.71 13.12 -2.77
N ILE A 89 -6.74 12.37 -1.70
CA ILE A 89 -5.60 11.57 -1.24
C ILE A 89 -5.56 10.25 -2.02
N ILE A 90 -4.43 9.92 -2.57
CA ILE A 90 -4.18 8.65 -3.26
C ILE A 90 -3.91 7.57 -2.21
N VAL A 91 -4.76 6.55 -2.15
CA VAL A 91 -4.67 5.50 -1.13
C VAL A 91 -4.17 4.20 -1.73
N VAL A 92 -2.95 3.82 -1.41
CA VAL A 92 -2.32 2.56 -1.84
C VAL A 92 -2.31 1.57 -0.68
N VAL A 93 -2.79 0.36 -0.92
CA VAL A 93 -2.92 -0.67 0.13
C VAL A 93 -2.30 -2.00 -0.29
N ALA A 94 -1.69 -2.69 0.66
CA ALA A 94 -1.21 -4.05 0.45
C ALA A 94 -2.38 -5.04 0.34
N ALA A 95 -2.32 -5.96 -0.62
CA ALA A 95 -3.40 -6.94 -0.85
C ALA A 95 -3.59 -7.92 0.31
N GLY A 96 -2.51 -8.29 1.00
CA GLY A 96 -2.47 -9.32 2.05
C GLY A 96 -1.66 -10.54 1.67
N ASN A 97 -1.28 -11.35 2.66
CA ASN A 97 -0.25 -12.40 2.54
C ASN A 97 -0.76 -13.81 2.91
N ASP A 98 -2.03 -14.08 2.74
CA ASP A 98 -2.68 -15.36 3.09
C ASP A 98 -3.29 -16.09 1.90
N SER A 99 -3.01 -15.65 0.67
CA SER A 99 -3.51 -16.22 -0.60
C SER A 99 -5.03 -16.16 -0.78
N CYS A 100 -5.75 -15.43 0.07
CA CYS A 100 -7.21 -15.32 0.05
C CYS A 100 -7.71 -14.38 -1.06
N ASN A 101 -9.02 -14.28 -1.23
CA ASN A 101 -9.64 -13.35 -2.16
C ASN A 101 -9.80 -11.97 -1.52
N THR A 102 -9.29 -10.94 -2.15
CA THR A 102 -9.36 -9.54 -1.69
C THR A 102 -10.77 -9.03 -1.46
N ALA A 103 -11.78 -9.54 -2.19
CA ALA A 103 -13.18 -9.15 -2.04
C ALA A 103 -13.77 -9.42 -0.65
N ASN A 104 -13.13 -10.28 0.13
CA ASN A 104 -13.59 -10.67 1.46
C ASN A 104 -12.97 -9.84 2.60
N TYR A 105 -12.16 -8.83 2.28
CA TYR A 105 -11.40 -8.10 3.30
C TYR A 105 -11.43 -6.60 3.09
N SER A 106 -11.60 -5.86 4.19
CA SER A 106 -11.34 -4.42 4.21
C SER A 106 -9.82 -4.16 4.33
N PRO A 107 -9.31 -3.11 3.67
CA PRO A 107 -10.01 -2.24 2.73
C PRO A 107 -9.89 -2.69 1.28
N THR A 108 -9.36 -3.89 1.00
CA THR A 108 -8.99 -4.35 -0.34
C THR A 108 -10.19 -4.60 -1.26
N ARG A 109 -11.42 -4.52 -0.74
CA ARG A 109 -12.66 -4.73 -1.50
C ARG A 109 -13.29 -3.43 -2.05
N ILE A 110 -12.80 -2.25 -1.62
CA ILE A 110 -13.38 -0.97 -2.05
C ILE A 110 -12.59 -0.34 -3.20
N PRO A 111 -13.25 0.30 -4.17
CA PRO A 111 -12.58 0.86 -5.35
C PRO A 111 -11.75 2.11 -5.05
N GLN A 112 -11.93 2.75 -3.89
CA GLN A 112 -11.15 3.90 -3.45
C GLN A 112 -9.75 3.54 -2.95
N ALA A 113 -9.45 2.26 -2.82
CA ALA A 113 -8.13 1.76 -2.45
C ALA A 113 -7.44 1.16 -3.69
N PHE A 114 -6.25 1.63 -4.02
CA PHE A 114 -5.40 1.00 -5.03
C PHE A 114 -4.71 -0.22 -4.40
N VAL A 115 -5.16 -1.39 -4.73
CA VAL A 115 -4.75 -2.65 -4.11
C VAL A 115 -3.56 -3.27 -4.84
N VAL A 116 -2.47 -3.51 -4.10
CA VAL A 116 -1.22 -4.00 -4.69
C VAL A 116 -0.91 -5.43 -4.23
N GLY A 117 -0.87 -6.33 -5.19
CA GLY A 117 -0.38 -7.70 -5.02
C GLY A 117 1.15 -7.80 -5.11
N ALA A 118 1.69 -8.96 -4.75
CA ALA A 118 3.12 -9.23 -4.81
C ALA A 118 3.48 -10.16 -5.97
N THR A 119 4.52 -9.80 -6.75
CA THR A 119 5.22 -10.74 -7.62
C THR A 119 6.40 -11.38 -6.88
N ASN A 120 6.78 -12.57 -7.32
CA ASN A 120 8.04 -13.18 -6.93
C ASN A 120 9.18 -12.67 -7.86
N ASN A 121 10.42 -13.06 -7.51
CA ASN A 121 11.61 -12.69 -8.28
C ASN A 121 12.00 -13.75 -9.33
N GLN A 122 11.11 -14.70 -9.62
CA GLN A 122 11.35 -15.77 -10.58
C GLN A 122 10.68 -15.43 -11.90
N LEU A 123 11.46 -15.27 -12.93
CA LEU A 123 10.94 -15.17 -14.29
C LEU A 123 10.30 -16.51 -14.67
N ILE A 124 9.02 -16.48 -14.99
CA ILE A 124 8.38 -17.63 -15.63
C ILE A 124 8.87 -17.77 -17.08
N SER A 125 8.65 -18.93 -17.68
CA SER A 125 9.13 -19.25 -19.05
C SER A 125 8.69 -18.25 -20.12
N SER A 126 7.67 -17.43 -19.86
CA SER A 126 7.23 -16.34 -20.73
C SER A 126 8.01 -15.02 -20.54
N GLY A 127 9.05 -14.96 -19.72
CA GLY A 127 9.79 -13.75 -19.39
C GLY A 127 9.06 -12.76 -18.49
N LYS A 128 7.97 -13.19 -17.84
CA LYS A 128 7.17 -12.38 -16.91
C LYS A 128 7.36 -12.85 -15.47
N ASP A 129 7.23 -11.93 -14.54
CA ASP A 129 7.18 -12.25 -13.12
C ASP A 129 5.92 -13.06 -12.80
N ALA A 130 6.07 -14.07 -11.95
CA ALA A 130 4.91 -14.78 -11.41
C ALA A 130 4.37 -14.09 -10.15
N LYS A 131 3.09 -14.27 -9.86
CA LYS A 131 2.51 -13.86 -8.58
C LYS A 131 3.19 -14.64 -7.44
N ALA A 132 3.59 -13.94 -6.38
CA ALA A 132 4.10 -14.59 -5.18
C ALA A 132 3.02 -15.49 -4.56
N SER A 133 3.42 -16.69 -4.11
CA SER A 133 2.48 -17.71 -3.64
C SER A 133 1.57 -17.23 -2.50
N PHE A 134 2.11 -16.40 -1.60
CA PHE A 134 1.39 -15.84 -0.47
C PHE A 134 0.44 -14.68 -0.83
N SER A 135 0.64 -14.01 -1.98
CA SER A 135 -0.16 -12.83 -2.33
C SER A 135 -1.63 -13.20 -2.50
N ARG A 136 -2.50 -12.38 -1.89
CA ARG A 136 -3.93 -12.47 -2.16
C ARG A 136 -4.22 -12.30 -3.65
N THR A 137 -5.38 -12.78 -4.05
CA THR A 137 -5.90 -12.74 -5.42
C THR A 137 -7.27 -12.07 -5.44
N GLY A 138 -7.80 -11.81 -6.62
CA GLY A 138 -9.15 -11.26 -6.79
C GLY A 138 -9.19 -10.14 -7.82
N THR A 139 -10.39 -9.81 -8.26
CA THR A 139 -10.66 -8.76 -9.27
C THR A 139 -10.41 -7.34 -8.74
N ASN A 140 -10.25 -7.20 -7.43
CA ASN A 140 -9.97 -5.92 -6.78
C ASN A 140 -8.46 -5.58 -6.72
N ILE A 141 -7.58 -6.46 -7.21
CA ILE A 141 -6.16 -6.13 -7.32
C ILE A 141 -5.97 -5.20 -8.50
N SER A 142 -5.45 -4.01 -8.21
CA SER A 142 -5.21 -2.96 -9.20
C SER A 142 -3.90 -3.18 -9.94
N ALA A 143 -2.85 -3.62 -9.23
CA ALA A 143 -1.54 -3.89 -9.83
C ALA A 143 -0.77 -4.94 -9.02
N PHE A 144 0.29 -5.46 -9.62
CA PHE A 144 1.31 -6.26 -8.95
C PHE A 144 2.65 -5.53 -8.98
N ALA A 145 3.43 -5.67 -7.91
CA ALA A 145 4.80 -5.14 -7.83
C ALA A 145 5.71 -6.12 -7.09
N PRO A 146 7.04 -6.01 -7.21
CA PRO A 146 7.98 -6.89 -6.52
C PRO A 146 7.67 -6.96 -5.02
N GLY A 147 7.48 -8.17 -4.50
CA GLY A 147 7.10 -8.38 -3.09
C GLY A 147 7.70 -9.62 -2.47
N GLU A 148 8.48 -10.42 -3.19
CA GLU A 148 9.20 -11.57 -2.66
C GLU A 148 10.71 -11.31 -2.71
N SER A 149 11.40 -11.54 -1.59
CA SER A 149 12.85 -11.34 -1.46
C SER A 149 13.31 -9.91 -1.80
N VAL A 150 12.55 -8.92 -1.37
CA VAL A 150 12.80 -7.51 -1.66
C VAL A 150 13.94 -6.97 -0.78
N ALA A 151 14.90 -6.30 -1.39
CA ALA A 151 16.02 -5.65 -0.68
C ALA A 151 15.57 -4.29 -0.11
N LEU A 152 15.60 -4.14 1.20
CA LEU A 152 15.07 -3.03 1.98
C LEU A 152 16.13 -2.51 2.96
N LEU A 153 15.85 -1.40 3.63
CA LEU A 153 16.66 -0.92 4.76
C LEU A 153 15.89 -1.11 6.07
N ASN A 154 16.59 -1.62 7.08
CA ASN A 154 16.05 -1.66 8.44
C ASN A 154 16.29 -0.33 9.18
N PHE A 155 15.84 -0.23 10.43
CA PHE A 155 15.98 0.99 11.25
C PHE A 155 17.43 1.34 11.62
N ASN A 156 18.38 0.42 11.43
CA ASN A 156 19.82 0.67 11.61
C ASN A 156 20.51 1.07 10.29
N GLY A 157 19.77 1.25 9.19
CA GLY A 157 20.33 1.53 7.88
C GLY A 157 20.96 0.32 7.17
N VAL A 158 20.83 -0.88 7.77
CA VAL A 158 21.39 -2.11 7.19
C VAL A 158 20.43 -2.66 6.14
N SER A 159 21.01 -3.14 5.03
CA SER A 159 20.23 -3.83 3.99
C SER A 159 19.76 -5.19 4.49
N VAL A 160 18.46 -5.42 4.37
CA VAL A 160 17.78 -6.67 4.72
C VAL A 160 16.90 -7.11 3.57
N THR A 161 16.63 -8.41 3.48
CA THR A 161 15.69 -8.98 2.50
C THR A 161 14.43 -9.43 3.20
N ASN A 162 13.27 -9.03 2.67
CA ASN A 162 11.98 -9.42 3.23
C ASN A 162 10.94 -9.68 2.13
N SER A 163 9.85 -10.39 2.48
CA SER A 163 8.76 -10.71 1.56
C SER A 163 7.41 -10.29 2.13
N GLY A 164 6.51 -9.86 1.26
CA GLY A 164 5.14 -9.45 1.59
C GLY A 164 4.60 -8.40 0.65
N THR A 165 3.28 -8.37 0.45
CA THR A 165 2.57 -7.30 -0.26
C THR A 165 2.78 -5.94 0.42
N SER A 166 3.17 -5.93 1.70
CA SER A 166 3.61 -4.74 2.43
C SER A 166 4.79 -4.01 1.80
N PHE A 167 5.58 -4.70 0.97
CA PHE A 167 6.74 -4.12 0.27
C PHE A 167 6.45 -3.85 -1.20
N SER A 168 5.42 -4.49 -1.77
CA SER A 168 4.90 -4.19 -3.11
C SER A 168 4.15 -2.85 -3.14
N ALA A 169 3.25 -2.63 -2.18
CA ALA A 169 2.45 -1.41 -2.10
C ALA A 169 3.28 -0.12 -2.10
N PRO A 170 4.36 0.03 -1.30
CA PRO A 170 5.15 1.24 -1.29
C PRO A 170 5.91 1.52 -2.59
N TYR A 171 6.23 0.52 -3.41
CA TYR A 171 6.77 0.78 -4.76
C TYR A 171 5.75 1.51 -5.62
N ILE A 172 4.49 1.06 -5.61
CA ILE A 172 3.41 1.74 -6.34
C ILE A 172 3.15 3.14 -5.77
N ALA A 173 3.16 3.30 -4.44
CA ALA A 173 3.06 4.63 -3.84
C ALA A 173 4.18 5.57 -4.30
N GLY A 174 5.41 5.06 -4.43
CA GLY A 174 6.54 5.79 -5.00
C GLY A 174 6.34 6.13 -6.49
N ILE A 175 5.76 5.21 -7.28
CA ILE A 175 5.43 5.45 -8.69
C ILE A 175 4.40 6.58 -8.80
N PHE A 176 3.33 6.55 -8.00
CA PHE A 176 2.35 7.64 -7.94
C PHE A 176 3.00 8.98 -7.58
N ALA A 177 3.93 9.00 -6.62
CA ALA A 177 4.62 10.23 -6.25
C ALA A 177 5.43 10.82 -7.41
N VAL A 178 6.14 9.99 -8.17
CA VAL A 178 6.88 10.42 -9.36
C VAL A 178 5.93 10.87 -10.46
N ALA A 179 4.84 10.13 -10.69
CA ALA A 179 3.82 10.50 -11.68
C ALA A 179 3.14 11.83 -11.34
N CYS A 180 2.78 12.05 -10.07
CA CYS A 180 2.21 13.31 -9.61
C CYS A 180 3.19 14.48 -9.76
N GLN A 181 4.47 14.27 -9.46
CA GLN A 181 5.49 15.28 -9.68
C GLN A 181 5.60 15.66 -11.17
N ALA A 182 5.59 14.69 -12.05
CA ALA A 182 5.66 14.91 -13.49
C ALA A 182 4.40 15.59 -14.05
N ALA A 183 3.23 15.27 -13.51
CA ALA A 183 1.94 15.82 -13.92
C ALA A 183 1.62 17.20 -13.29
N GLY A 184 2.46 17.71 -12.40
CA GLY A 184 2.26 19.01 -11.74
C GLY A 184 1.01 19.00 -10.84
N THR A 185 0.02 19.88 -11.12
CA THR A 185 -1.20 20.01 -10.30
C THR A 185 -2.26 18.93 -10.56
N PHE A 186 -2.00 17.98 -11.44
CA PHE A 186 -2.99 16.97 -11.86
C PHE A 186 -3.46 16.09 -10.69
N CYS A 187 -2.63 15.82 -9.71
CA CYS A 187 -2.97 14.92 -8.60
C CYS A 187 -3.85 15.55 -7.48
N ASN A 188 -4.32 16.76 -7.65
CA ASN A 188 -4.92 17.56 -6.56
C ASN A 188 -6.43 17.38 -6.38
N THR A 189 -7.05 16.36 -6.98
CA THR A 189 -8.48 16.06 -6.81
C THR A 189 -8.74 14.55 -6.75
N ALA A 190 -9.87 14.16 -6.16
CA ALA A 190 -10.29 12.75 -6.13
C ALA A 190 -10.51 12.17 -7.53
N THR A 191 -11.04 12.95 -8.46
CA THR A 191 -11.23 12.55 -9.86
C THR A 191 -9.90 12.22 -10.51
N ASN A 192 -8.88 13.03 -10.27
CA ASN A 192 -7.53 12.81 -10.81
C ASN A 192 -6.83 11.62 -10.16
N ALA A 193 -7.06 11.39 -8.85
CA ALA A 193 -6.59 10.17 -8.17
C ALA A 193 -7.17 8.91 -8.82
N THR A 194 -8.48 8.90 -9.13
CA THR A 194 -9.13 7.79 -9.83
C THR A 194 -8.56 7.63 -11.25
N THR A 195 -8.36 8.70 -11.99
CA THR A 195 -7.76 8.66 -13.34
C THR A 195 -6.34 8.07 -13.30
N LEU A 196 -5.56 8.37 -12.26
CA LEU A 196 -4.24 7.76 -12.07
C LEU A 196 -4.33 6.27 -11.75
N TYR A 197 -5.36 5.82 -11.03
CA TYR A 197 -5.60 4.40 -10.79
C TYR A 197 -5.85 3.65 -12.11
N ASP A 198 -6.60 4.27 -13.03
CA ASP A 198 -6.91 3.69 -14.33
C ASP A 198 -5.72 3.72 -15.31
N ALA A 199 -4.73 4.56 -15.06
CA ALA A 199 -3.56 4.76 -15.92
C ALA A 199 -2.38 3.80 -15.60
N LEU A 200 -2.40 3.10 -14.47
CA LEU A 200 -1.40 2.12 -14.04
C LEU A 200 -1.93 0.68 -14.11
#